data_c0d1e27dc877128d1b79a2c1e620f669
#
_entry.id   c0d1e27dc877128d1b79a2c1e620f669
#
_cell.length_a   1.000
_cell.length_b   1.000
_cell.length_c   1.000
_cell.angle_alpha   90.00
_cell.angle_beta   90.00
_cell.angle_gamma   90.00
#
_symmetry.space_group_name_H-M   'P 1'
#
loop_
_entity.id
_entity.type
_entity.pdbx_description
1 polymer ?
#
loop_
_entity_poly.entity_id
_entity_poly.type
_entity_poly.pdbx_seq_one_letter_code
_entity_poly.pdbx_strand_id
1 'polypeptide(L)' 'THGVPPEYIVVRAFGPDHKKEFEVELKLHDALIASAIGNSKKEAQQKAAKIALDALNKGN' A
#
# COMPACT_ATOMS: atom_id res chain seq x y z
N THR A 1 21.95 2.72 -5.22
CA THR A 1 21.65 1.87 -5.42
C THR A 1 20.44 1.45 -4.76
N HIS A 2 20.26 0.47 -4.72
CA HIS A 2 19.17 -0.06 -4.22
C HIS A 2 19.20 0.13 -2.83
N GLY A 3 18.32 0.11 -2.15
CA GLY A 3 18.33 0.29 -0.77
C GLY A 3 17.39 1.32 -0.25
N VAL A 4 16.67 1.98 -1.12
CA VAL A 4 15.63 2.89 -0.68
C VAL A 4 14.39 2.06 -0.33
N PRO A 5 13.98 2.03 0.94
CA PRO A 5 12.82 1.24 1.30
C PRO A 5 11.54 1.86 0.72
N PRO A 6 10.53 1.04 0.48
CA PRO A 6 9.25 1.58 0.05
C PRO A 6 8.62 2.42 1.14
N GLU A 7 7.85 3.40 0.72
CA GLU A 7 7.19 4.30 1.63
C GLU A 7 5.70 4.01 1.62
N TYR A 8 5.13 3.76 2.79
CA TYR A 8 3.71 3.54 2.93
C TYR A 8 3.04 4.81 3.44
N ILE A 9 2.01 5.24 2.76
CA ILE A 9 1.31 6.47 3.11
C ILE A 9 -0.17 6.16 3.29
N VAL A 10 -0.71 6.47 4.45
CA VAL A 10 -2.14 6.35 4.67
C VAL A 10 -2.78 7.59 4.08
N VAL A 11 -3.46 7.42 2.95
CA VAL A 11 -4.00 8.57 2.23
C VAL A 11 -5.40 8.93 2.72
N ARG A 12 -6.13 7.98 3.30
CA ARG A 12 -7.40 8.31 3.91
C ARG A 12 -7.92 7.14 4.73
N ALA A 13 -8.84 7.47 5.60
CA ALA A 13 -9.56 6.48 6.38
C ALA A 13 -11.05 6.82 6.26
N PHE A 14 -11.89 5.80 6.15
CA PHE A 14 -13.30 6.03 5.96
C PHE A 14 -14.09 4.86 6.55
N GLY A 15 -15.40 5.06 6.66
CA GLY A 15 -16.26 4.05 7.22
C GLY A 15 -16.59 4.33 8.67
N PRO A 16 -17.60 3.66 9.23
CA PRO A 16 -17.99 3.85 10.63
C PRO A 16 -16.93 3.30 11.58
N ASP A 17 -17.03 3.70 12.84
CA ASP A 17 -16.00 3.34 13.82
C ASP A 17 -15.80 1.84 13.93
N HIS A 18 -16.87 1.07 13.84
CA HIS A 18 -16.76 -0.37 14.00
C HIS A 18 -16.42 -1.09 12.70
N LYS A 19 -16.28 -0.34 11.60
CA LYS A 19 -15.91 -0.91 10.32
C LYS A 19 -15.05 0.07 9.56
N LYS A 20 -14.05 0.62 10.21
CA LYS A 20 -13.20 1.59 9.58
C LYS A 20 -12.27 0.92 8.59
N GLU A 21 -12.10 1.57 7.45
CA GLU A 21 -11.19 1.11 6.41
C GLU A 21 -10.14 2.15 6.16
N PHE A 22 -8.97 1.69 5.74
CA PHE A 22 -7.84 2.57 5.49
C PHE A 22 -7.33 2.33 4.08
N GLU A 23 -7.03 3.41 3.39
CA GLU A 23 -6.41 3.33 2.08
C GLU A 23 -4.94 3.71 2.21
N VAL A 24 -4.07 2.81 1.76
CA VAL A 24 -2.63 3.01 1.85
C VAL A 24 -2.04 2.96 0.45
N GLU A 25 -1.14 3.90 0.18
CA GLU A 25 -0.37 3.88 -1.05
C GLU A 25 1.05 3.45 -0.75
N LEU A 26 1.61 2.66 -1.65
CA LEU A 26 3.00 2.26 -1.58
C LEU A 26 3.76 2.99 -2.67
N LYS A 27 4.76 3.76 -2.24
CA LYS A 27 5.58 4.53 -3.17
C LYS A 27 7.02 4.08 -3.11
N LEU A 28 7.66 4.13 -4.25
CA LEU A 28 9.07 3.83 -4.34
C LEU A 28 9.69 4.87 -5.25
N HIS A 29 10.68 5.62 -4.74
CA HIS A 29 11.33 6.69 -5.51
C HIS A 29 10.32 7.71 -6.00
N ASP A 30 9.38 8.08 -5.14
CA ASP A 30 8.34 9.07 -5.44
C ASP A 30 7.37 8.62 -6.52
N ALA A 31 7.43 7.37 -6.93
CA ALA A 31 6.49 6.83 -7.90
C ALA A 31 5.46 5.98 -7.18
N LEU A 32 4.20 6.16 -7.54
CA LEU A 32 3.13 5.34 -6.98
C LEU A 32 3.20 3.96 -7.60
N ILE A 33 3.39 2.95 -6.78
CA ILE A 33 3.52 1.58 -7.26
C ILE A 33 2.23 0.81 -7.05
N ALA A 34 1.60 1.00 -5.89
CA ALA A 34 0.42 0.23 -5.56
C ALA A 34 -0.41 0.98 -4.55
N SER A 35 -1.67 0.65 -4.47
CA SER A 35 -2.53 1.14 -3.41
C SER A 35 -3.50 0.03 -3.05
N ALA A 36 -3.98 0.06 -1.82
CA ALA A 36 -4.88 -0.98 -1.35
C ALA A 36 -5.69 -0.47 -0.18
N ILE A 37 -6.82 -1.11 0.05
CA ILE A 37 -7.71 -0.77 1.13
C ILE A 37 -7.80 -2.00 2.04
N GLY A 38 -7.70 -1.76 3.33
CA GLY A 38 -7.83 -2.82 4.31
C GLY A 38 -8.56 -2.34 5.55
N ASN A 39 -8.92 -3.27 6.41
CA ASN A 39 -9.64 -2.96 7.63
C ASN A 39 -8.74 -2.37 8.71
N SER A 40 -7.45 -2.40 8.49
CA SER A 40 -6.47 -1.77 9.37
C SER A 40 -5.33 -1.27 8.52
N LYS A 41 -4.53 -0.37 9.11
CA LYS A 41 -3.37 0.13 8.39
C LYS A 41 -2.44 -1.01 8.01
N LYS A 42 -2.24 -1.95 8.92
CA LYS A 42 -1.36 -3.08 8.65
C LYS A 42 -1.90 -3.93 7.51
N GLU A 43 -3.19 -4.20 7.52
CA GLU A 43 -3.79 -4.99 6.46
C GLU A 43 -3.68 -4.29 5.12
N ALA A 44 -3.93 -2.98 5.09
CA ALA A 44 -3.82 -2.22 3.85
C ALA A 44 -2.39 -2.23 3.34
N GLN A 45 -1.42 -2.09 4.24
CA GLN A 45 -0.02 -2.15 3.84
C GLN A 45 0.34 -3.51 3.26
N GLN A 46 -0.12 -4.57 3.87
CA GLN A 46 0.16 -5.91 3.37
C GLN A 46 -0.44 -6.13 2.00
N LYS A 47 -1.65 -5.65 1.80
CA LYS A 47 -2.28 -5.77 0.49
C LYS A 47 -1.55 -4.95 -0.57
N ALA A 48 -1.15 -3.74 -0.22
CA ALA A 48 -0.40 -2.91 -1.17
C ALA A 48 0.92 -3.55 -1.53
N ALA A 49 1.60 -4.11 -0.54
CA ALA A 49 2.87 -4.78 -0.79
C ALA A 49 2.69 -5.97 -1.72
N LYS A 50 1.62 -6.72 -1.54
CA LYS A 50 1.37 -7.87 -2.39
C LYS A 50 1.10 -7.44 -3.83
N ILE A 51 0.33 -6.38 -4.01
CA ILE A 51 0.06 -5.85 -5.34
C ILE A 51 1.34 -5.40 -6.01
N ALA A 52 2.19 -4.70 -5.27
CA ALA A 52 3.46 -4.23 -5.82
C ALA A 52 4.35 -5.40 -6.20
N LEU A 53 4.38 -6.42 -5.37
CA LEU A 53 5.20 -7.58 -5.63
C LEU A 53 4.73 -8.32 -6.88
N ASP A 54 3.41 -8.47 -7.02
CA ASP A 54 2.85 -9.09 -8.21
C ASP A 54 3.17 -8.30 -9.46
N ALA A 55 3.10 -6.98 -9.37
CA ALA A 55 3.40 -6.13 -10.52
C ALA A 55 4.86 -6.26 -10.93
N LEU A 56 5.77 -6.32 -9.94
CA LEU A 56 7.18 -6.48 -10.24
C LEU A 56 7.46 -7.83 -10.87
N ASN A 57 6.79 -8.87 -10.40
CA ASN A 57 6.96 -10.20 -10.97
C ASN A 57 6.45 -10.26 -12.39
N LYS A 58 5.34 -9.59 -12.67
CA LYS A 58 4.78 -9.59 -14.01
C LYS A 58 5.62 -8.78 -14.98
N GLY A 59 6.39 -7.84 -14.46
CA GLY A 59 7.24 -7.01 -15.29
C GLY A 59 8.36 -7.77 -15.94
N ASN A 60 8.56 -8.97 -15.50
CA ASN A 60 9.60 -9.81 -16.09
C ASN A 60 8.98 -10.80 -17.04
#